data_8740299d31c8aad6295fca9d23276a9b
#
_entry.id   8740299d31c8aad6295fca9d23276a9b
#
_cell.length_a   1.000
_cell.length_b   1.000
_cell.length_c   1.000
_cell.angle_alpha   90.00
_cell.angle_beta   90.00
_cell.angle_gamma   90.00
#
_symmetry.space_group_name_H-M   'P 1'
#
loop_
_entity.id
_entity.type
_entity.pdbx_description
1 polymer ?
#
loop_
_entity_poly.entity_id
_entity_poly.type
_entity_poly.pdbx_seq_one_letter_code
_entity_poly.pdbx_strand_id
1 'polypeptide(L)'
;MWLYNLGLTLYVWAIRLVAPRHPKARLWIEGRRDLFRRIREAVAPGEQIVWMHVASLGEFEQGRPIIEELRRKHPEYKILLTFFSPSGYEIRKNYAGADHILYLPIDTPRNARRFLDAVHPEIAIFVKYEFWLNLLAELRRRHVRTFIVSAIFRRNSVFFRPYGGMWRQALESFDVLFVQNEESKKLLATLGFDNVLVAGDTRFDRVAEIARAARRIDLIDRFKGDARLFVAGSTWGPDEELLIRLANDNPEIKFVIAPHEMDEGRIARLIAETRGGALRYTQCTPHTAFGPKQVMILDTVGLLASVYGYATWSYVGGGFGVGIHNTLEAATFGLPVAFGPNYGKFKEARDLVTLGAARSVGNYEELNAWFVPLRDNEEFLQRTSRIAKDYTTRHQGATGIIVRTIFQQ
;
A
#
# COMPACT_ATOMS: atom_id res chain seq x y z
N MET A 1 -0.24 -9.76 30.65
CA MET A 1 -0.87 -10.74 29.72
C MET A 1 -2.37 -10.97 29.94
N TRP A 2 -2.88 -11.13 31.19
CA TRP A 2 -4.31 -11.41 31.41
C TRP A 2 -5.25 -10.29 30.88
N LEU A 3 -4.90 -9.01 31.08
CA LEU A 3 -5.67 -7.86 30.52
C LEU A 3 -5.72 -7.89 29.01
N TYR A 4 -4.63 -8.21 28.35
CA TYR A 4 -4.58 -8.37 26.89
C TYR A 4 -5.52 -9.49 26.42
N ASN A 5 -5.46 -10.65 27.07
CA ASN A 5 -6.32 -11.79 26.73
C ASN A 5 -7.80 -11.50 27.00
N LEU A 6 -8.12 -10.77 28.08
CA LEU A 6 -9.48 -10.30 28.36
C LEU A 6 -9.94 -9.35 27.25
N GLY A 7 -9.11 -8.37 26.87
CA GLY A 7 -9.42 -7.44 25.77
C GLY A 7 -9.67 -8.15 24.44
N LEU A 8 -8.86 -9.16 24.10
CA LEU A 8 -9.10 -10.00 22.92
C LEU A 8 -10.43 -10.77 22.99
N THR A 9 -10.76 -11.31 24.16
CA THR A 9 -12.02 -12.02 24.36
C THR A 9 -13.20 -11.08 24.13
N LEU A 10 -13.19 -9.90 24.74
CA LEU A 10 -14.22 -8.88 24.55
C LEU A 10 -14.31 -8.42 23.09
N TYR A 11 -13.18 -8.23 22.43
CA TYR A 11 -13.12 -7.89 21.00
C TYR A 11 -13.81 -8.95 20.13
N VAL A 12 -13.51 -10.23 20.35
CA VAL A 12 -14.14 -11.34 19.63
C VAL A 12 -15.64 -11.40 19.88
N TRP A 13 -16.07 -11.18 21.12
CA TRP A 13 -17.49 -11.08 21.48
C TRP A 13 -18.18 -9.94 20.75
N ALA A 14 -17.58 -8.75 20.74
CA ALA A 14 -18.13 -7.60 20.03
C ALA A 14 -18.27 -7.89 18.52
N ILE A 15 -17.26 -8.50 17.88
CA ILE A 15 -17.36 -8.90 16.47
C ILE A 15 -18.51 -9.89 16.26
N ARG A 16 -18.69 -10.88 17.13
CA ARG A 16 -19.78 -11.87 17.02
C ARG A 16 -21.17 -11.22 17.12
N LEU A 17 -21.33 -10.24 17.99
CA LEU A 17 -22.58 -9.50 18.14
C LEU A 17 -22.94 -8.67 16.90
N VAL A 18 -21.93 -8.10 16.25
CA VAL A 18 -22.12 -7.23 15.06
C VAL A 18 -22.22 -8.03 13.77
N ALA A 19 -21.64 -9.23 13.71
CA ALA A 19 -21.53 -10.05 12.50
C ALA A 19 -22.85 -10.30 11.75
N PRO A 20 -24.02 -10.52 12.42
CA PRO A 20 -25.27 -10.71 11.69
C PRO A 20 -25.66 -9.52 10.80
N ARG A 21 -25.25 -8.31 11.17
CA ARG A 21 -25.59 -7.06 10.47
C ARG A 21 -24.44 -6.46 9.66
N HIS A 22 -23.19 -6.95 9.85
CA HIS A 22 -22.02 -6.33 9.25
C HIS A 22 -21.23 -7.35 8.39
N PRO A 23 -21.21 -7.22 7.05
CA PRO A 23 -20.61 -8.18 6.15
C PRO A 23 -19.13 -8.49 6.45
N LYS A 24 -18.31 -7.47 6.74
CA LYS A 24 -16.89 -7.66 7.08
C LYS A 24 -16.70 -8.45 8.39
N ALA A 25 -17.56 -8.22 9.40
CA ALA A 25 -17.48 -8.96 10.65
C ALA A 25 -17.89 -10.45 10.45
N ARG A 26 -18.85 -10.70 9.57
CA ARG A 26 -19.26 -12.05 9.17
C ARG A 26 -18.09 -12.78 8.50
N LEU A 27 -17.49 -12.20 7.47
CA LEU A 27 -16.31 -12.75 6.78
C LEU A 27 -15.15 -13.02 7.76
N TRP A 28 -14.94 -12.14 8.73
CA TRP A 28 -13.90 -12.31 9.75
C TRP A 28 -14.10 -13.55 10.60
N ILE A 29 -15.35 -13.88 10.97
CA ILE A 29 -15.71 -15.09 11.74
C ILE A 29 -15.64 -16.34 10.84
N GLU A 30 -16.30 -16.29 9.68
CA GLU A 30 -16.37 -17.41 8.74
C GLU A 30 -14.98 -17.81 8.26
N GLY A 31 -14.11 -16.84 7.99
CA GLY A 31 -12.73 -17.08 7.59
C GLY A 31 -11.89 -17.82 8.63
N ARG A 32 -12.31 -17.83 9.90
CA ARG A 32 -11.64 -18.58 10.99
C ARG A 32 -12.35 -19.89 11.38
N ARG A 33 -13.47 -20.21 10.72
CA ARG A 33 -14.12 -21.52 10.90
C ARG A 33 -13.18 -22.63 10.43
N ASP A 34 -13.03 -23.66 11.22
CA ASP A 34 -12.15 -24.81 10.95
C ASP A 34 -10.70 -24.47 10.60
N LEU A 35 -10.22 -23.29 11.03
CA LEU A 35 -8.91 -22.76 10.65
C LEU A 35 -7.77 -23.75 10.91
N PHE A 36 -7.74 -24.38 12.09
CA PHE A 36 -6.67 -25.32 12.43
C PHE A 36 -6.70 -26.63 11.62
N ARG A 37 -7.87 -27.02 11.10
CA ARG A 37 -7.97 -28.12 10.13
C ARG A 37 -7.34 -27.67 8.81
N ARG A 38 -7.74 -26.51 8.28
CA ARG A 38 -7.19 -25.96 7.04
C ARG A 38 -5.67 -25.72 7.11
N ILE A 39 -5.15 -25.28 8.27
CA ILE A 39 -3.69 -25.12 8.45
C ILE A 39 -3.00 -26.47 8.29
N ARG A 40 -3.48 -27.55 8.94
CA ARG A 40 -2.88 -28.88 8.84
C ARG A 40 -3.04 -29.54 7.46
N GLU A 41 -4.07 -29.19 6.74
CA GLU A 41 -4.30 -29.66 5.35
C GLU A 41 -3.40 -28.89 4.35
N ALA A 42 -3.08 -27.62 4.64
CA ALA A 42 -2.29 -26.77 3.77
C ALA A 42 -0.78 -26.99 3.95
N VAL A 43 -0.30 -27.08 5.18
CA VAL A 43 1.12 -27.16 5.51
C VAL A 43 1.52 -28.62 5.70
N ALA A 44 2.39 -29.11 4.82
CA ALA A 44 2.88 -30.48 4.91
C ALA A 44 4.01 -30.61 5.96
N PRO A 45 4.13 -31.76 6.63
CA PRO A 45 5.25 -32.02 7.54
C PRO A 45 6.60 -31.92 6.83
N GLY A 46 7.55 -31.17 7.45
CA GLY A 46 8.91 -31.03 6.92
C GLY A 46 9.08 -29.91 5.90
N GLU A 47 8.04 -29.15 5.60
CA GLU A 47 8.21 -27.91 4.80
C GLU A 47 9.04 -26.88 5.56
N GLN A 48 10.02 -26.29 4.89
CA GLN A 48 10.77 -25.12 5.41
C GLN A 48 9.91 -23.87 5.20
N ILE A 49 9.33 -23.35 6.28
CA ILE A 49 8.33 -22.28 6.21
C ILE A 49 8.95 -20.93 6.58
N VAL A 50 8.82 -19.95 5.67
CA VAL A 50 8.86 -18.53 6.01
C VAL A 50 7.41 -18.06 6.20
N TRP A 51 7.06 -17.73 7.44
CA TRP A 51 5.76 -17.19 7.78
C TRP A 51 5.79 -15.66 7.73
N MET A 52 4.95 -15.06 6.86
CA MET A 52 4.71 -13.61 6.84
C MET A 52 3.32 -13.29 7.32
N HIS A 53 3.23 -12.36 8.25
CA HIS A 53 1.95 -11.84 8.77
C HIS A 53 1.72 -10.39 8.40
N VAL A 54 0.52 -10.11 7.87
CA VAL A 54 0.02 -8.78 7.52
C VAL A 54 -1.40 -8.60 8.04
N ALA A 55 -1.75 -7.42 8.58
CA ALA A 55 -3.12 -7.22 9.08
C ALA A 55 -4.13 -7.06 7.94
N SER A 56 -3.78 -6.30 6.93
CA SER A 56 -4.70 -5.81 5.89
C SER A 56 -4.03 -5.76 4.51
N LEU A 57 -4.78 -5.29 3.51
CA LEU A 57 -4.25 -5.07 2.17
C LEU A 57 -3.09 -4.05 2.16
N GLY A 58 -3.15 -3.00 3.01
CA GLY A 58 -2.09 -1.99 3.06
C GLY A 58 -0.75 -2.54 3.55
N GLU A 59 -0.76 -3.39 4.58
CA GLU A 59 0.45 -4.08 5.05
C GLU A 59 0.92 -5.15 4.06
N PHE A 60 -0.01 -5.81 3.36
CA PHE A 60 0.34 -6.74 2.29
C PHE A 60 1.16 -6.05 1.19
N GLU A 61 0.78 -4.87 0.73
CA GLU A 61 1.53 -4.14 -0.29
C GLU A 61 2.95 -3.74 0.19
N GLN A 62 3.17 -3.64 1.50
CA GLN A 62 4.52 -3.47 2.08
C GLN A 62 5.28 -4.80 2.22
N GLY A 63 4.59 -5.90 2.53
CA GLY A 63 5.19 -7.24 2.60
C GLY A 63 5.47 -7.87 1.24
N ARG A 64 4.70 -7.50 0.23
CA ARG A 64 4.74 -8.10 -1.11
C ARG A 64 6.12 -8.07 -1.78
N PRO A 65 6.88 -6.96 -1.81
CA PRO A 65 8.22 -6.95 -2.39
C PRO A 65 9.16 -7.94 -1.70
N ILE A 66 9.01 -8.13 -0.39
CA ILE A 66 9.80 -9.12 0.37
C ILE A 66 9.42 -10.54 -0.06
N ILE A 67 8.12 -10.84 -0.21
CA ILE A 67 7.65 -12.15 -0.70
C ILE A 67 8.21 -12.44 -2.09
N GLU A 68 8.11 -11.49 -3.01
CA GLU A 68 8.57 -11.64 -4.39
C GLU A 68 10.11 -11.83 -4.45
N GLU A 69 10.87 -11.11 -3.63
CA GLU A 69 12.32 -11.27 -3.52
C GLU A 69 12.71 -12.60 -2.87
N LEU A 70 11.96 -13.06 -1.85
CA LEU A 70 12.16 -14.38 -1.24
C LEU A 70 11.93 -15.50 -2.28
N ARG A 71 10.85 -15.45 -3.03
CA ARG A 71 10.59 -16.40 -4.11
C ARG A 71 11.72 -16.49 -5.12
N ARG A 72 12.30 -15.34 -5.44
CA ARG A 72 13.37 -15.26 -6.44
C ARG A 72 14.71 -15.79 -5.92
N LYS A 73 15.05 -15.53 -4.65
CA LYS A 73 16.37 -15.84 -4.07
C LYS A 73 16.40 -17.11 -3.25
N HIS A 74 15.28 -17.46 -2.64
CA HIS A 74 15.15 -18.56 -1.68
C HIS A 74 13.95 -19.45 -2.05
N PRO A 75 13.95 -20.04 -3.28
CA PRO A 75 12.82 -20.85 -3.76
C PRO A 75 12.62 -22.15 -2.96
N GLU A 76 13.60 -22.56 -2.16
CA GLU A 76 13.55 -23.72 -1.25
C GLU A 76 12.52 -23.51 -0.14
N TYR A 77 12.25 -22.27 0.28
CA TYR A 77 11.27 -21.98 1.31
C TYR A 77 9.84 -21.94 0.75
N LYS A 78 8.92 -22.51 1.53
CA LYS A 78 7.48 -22.31 1.36
C LYS A 78 7.03 -21.06 2.10
N ILE A 79 6.24 -20.23 1.45
CA ILE A 79 5.76 -18.97 2.04
C ILE A 79 4.34 -19.17 2.56
N LEU A 80 4.18 -19.08 3.88
CA LEU A 80 2.88 -18.95 4.53
C LEU A 80 2.56 -17.48 4.74
N LEU A 81 1.53 -16.98 4.07
CA LEU A 81 1.01 -15.63 4.25
C LEU A 81 -0.25 -15.66 5.10
N THR A 82 -0.28 -14.90 6.19
CA THR A 82 -1.47 -14.81 7.03
C THR A 82 -2.01 -13.39 7.08
N PHE A 83 -3.34 -13.27 7.06
CA PHE A 83 -4.07 -12.02 7.21
C PHE A 83 -4.89 -11.99 8.51
N PHE A 84 -4.99 -10.82 9.13
CA PHE A 84 -5.94 -10.62 10.22
C PHE A 84 -7.31 -10.15 9.72
N SER A 85 -7.34 -9.23 8.77
CA SER A 85 -8.57 -8.59 8.25
C SER A 85 -9.06 -9.26 6.96
N PRO A 86 -10.40 -9.37 6.78
CA PRO A 86 -10.99 -9.78 5.51
C PRO A 86 -10.61 -8.89 4.33
N SER A 87 -10.37 -7.60 4.55
CA SER A 87 -10.00 -6.65 3.49
C SER A 87 -8.70 -7.02 2.75
N GLY A 88 -7.78 -7.71 3.43
CA GLY A 88 -6.59 -8.26 2.79
C GLY A 88 -6.82 -9.66 2.24
N TYR A 89 -7.36 -10.56 3.09
CA TYR A 89 -7.55 -11.96 2.75
C TYR A 89 -8.44 -12.17 1.51
N GLU A 90 -9.63 -11.56 1.49
CA GLU A 90 -10.59 -11.78 0.40
C GLU A 90 -10.05 -11.33 -0.97
N ILE A 91 -9.23 -10.29 -0.98
CA ILE A 91 -8.62 -9.76 -2.20
C ILE A 91 -7.39 -10.59 -2.63
N ARG A 92 -6.66 -11.17 -1.67
CA ARG A 92 -5.36 -11.81 -1.91
C ARG A 92 -5.32 -13.31 -1.64
N LYS A 93 -6.43 -13.96 -1.31
CA LYS A 93 -6.49 -15.41 -1.06
C LYS A 93 -6.00 -16.31 -2.20
N ASN A 94 -5.94 -15.77 -3.42
CA ASN A 94 -5.41 -16.45 -4.62
C ASN A 94 -4.08 -15.84 -5.11
N TYR A 95 -3.34 -15.15 -4.25
CA TYR A 95 -2.07 -14.55 -4.63
C TYR A 95 -1.01 -15.62 -4.91
N ALA A 96 -0.52 -15.66 -6.14
CA ALA A 96 0.42 -16.71 -6.62
C ALA A 96 1.83 -16.64 -6.00
N GLY A 97 2.18 -15.54 -5.30
CA GLY A 97 3.48 -15.37 -4.66
C GLY A 97 3.64 -16.11 -3.32
N ALA A 98 2.56 -16.64 -2.73
CA ALA A 98 2.60 -17.42 -1.49
C ALA A 98 2.05 -18.83 -1.72
N ASP A 99 2.63 -19.85 -1.04
CA ASP A 99 2.18 -21.25 -1.15
C ASP A 99 0.91 -21.49 -0.34
N HIS A 100 0.85 -20.89 0.84
CA HIS A 100 -0.26 -21.03 1.77
C HIS A 100 -0.77 -19.66 2.16
N ILE A 101 -2.09 -19.41 2.03
CA ILE A 101 -2.71 -18.13 2.41
C ILE A 101 -3.88 -18.42 3.35
N LEU A 102 -3.77 -17.93 4.58
CA LEU A 102 -4.70 -18.24 5.66
C LEU A 102 -5.03 -17.01 6.50
N TYR A 103 -6.08 -17.10 7.30
CA TYR A 103 -6.29 -16.13 8.38
C TYR A 103 -5.35 -16.43 9.57
N LEU A 104 -4.89 -15.39 10.25
CA LEU A 104 -4.26 -15.55 11.55
C LEU A 104 -5.29 -16.02 12.58
N PRO A 105 -5.00 -17.04 13.41
CA PRO A 105 -5.87 -17.37 14.54
C PRO A 105 -5.94 -16.22 15.55
N ILE A 106 -6.99 -16.20 16.38
CA ILE A 106 -7.07 -15.25 17.51
C ILE A 106 -5.88 -15.51 18.44
N ASP A 107 -5.17 -14.45 18.81
CA ASP A 107 -3.92 -14.51 19.59
C ASP A 107 -4.15 -14.87 21.06
N THR A 108 -4.66 -16.07 21.32
CA THR A 108 -4.73 -16.65 22.68
C THR A 108 -3.53 -17.56 22.92
N PRO A 109 -3.12 -17.79 24.19
CA PRO A 109 -1.98 -18.68 24.49
C PRO A 109 -2.12 -20.09 23.91
N ARG A 110 -3.36 -20.63 23.88
CA ARG A 110 -3.67 -21.94 23.32
C ARG A 110 -3.54 -21.92 21.79
N ASN A 111 -4.07 -20.90 21.14
CA ASN A 111 -4.04 -20.80 19.68
C ASN A 111 -2.62 -20.52 19.17
N ALA A 112 -1.84 -19.70 19.87
CA ALA A 112 -0.44 -19.43 19.54
C ALA A 112 0.37 -20.74 19.50
N ARG A 113 0.27 -21.55 20.57
CA ARG A 113 0.90 -22.87 20.61
C ARG A 113 0.46 -23.77 19.49
N ARG A 114 -0.86 -23.96 19.30
CA ARG A 114 -1.43 -24.83 18.26
C ARG A 114 -1.05 -24.39 16.84
N PHE A 115 -0.96 -23.08 16.61
CA PHE A 115 -0.55 -22.54 15.33
C PHE A 115 0.90 -22.87 15.03
N LEU A 116 1.79 -22.60 15.96
CA LEU A 116 3.22 -22.90 15.79
C LEU A 116 3.51 -24.43 15.81
N ASP A 117 2.69 -25.24 16.50
CA ASP A 117 2.76 -26.70 16.43
C ASP A 117 2.32 -27.26 15.05
N ALA A 118 1.52 -26.52 14.29
CA ALA A 118 1.05 -26.96 12.99
C ALA A 118 1.89 -26.39 11.83
N VAL A 119 2.51 -25.22 12.02
CA VAL A 119 3.24 -24.51 10.96
C VAL A 119 4.74 -24.74 11.02
N HIS A 120 5.32 -24.84 12.22
CA HIS A 120 6.77 -24.97 12.47
C HIS A 120 7.61 -23.98 11.63
N PRO A 121 7.35 -22.66 11.70
CA PRO A 121 8.08 -21.72 10.85
C PRO A 121 9.55 -21.64 11.30
N GLU A 122 10.48 -21.61 10.36
CA GLU A 122 11.88 -21.30 10.60
C GLU A 122 12.10 -19.80 10.77
N ILE A 123 11.34 -19.01 10.02
CA ILE A 123 11.40 -17.56 10.01
C ILE A 123 9.98 -17.01 10.11
N ALA A 124 9.78 -16.01 11.00
CA ALA A 124 8.53 -15.26 11.12
C ALA A 124 8.76 -13.78 10.83
N ILE A 125 7.99 -13.20 9.91
CA ILE A 125 8.10 -11.81 9.49
C ILE A 125 6.77 -11.11 9.73
N PHE A 126 6.79 -10.07 10.56
CA PHE A 126 5.63 -9.21 10.85
C PHE A 126 5.77 -7.88 10.13
N VAL A 127 4.70 -7.39 9.52
CA VAL A 127 4.74 -6.13 8.79
C VAL A 127 4.15 -5.01 9.63
N LYS A 128 4.92 -3.94 9.86
CA LYS A 128 4.49 -2.66 10.43
C LYS A 128 4.13 -2.69 11.92
N TYR A 129 2.86 -2.83 12.30
CA TYR A 129 2.38 -2.66 13.69
C TYR A 129 1.81 -3.94 14.28
N GLU A 130 2.20 -5.10 13.78
CA GLU A 130 1.63 -6.39 14.14
C GLU A 130 2.31 -6.99 15.36
N PHE A 131 1.88 -6.57 16.54
CA PHE A 131 2.39 -7.00 17.84
C PHE A 131 1.41 -7.96 18.52
N TRP A 132 1.42 -9.24 18.15
CA TRP A 132 0.59 -10.31 18.66
C TRP A 132 1.28 -10.98 19.85
N LEU A 133 0.96 -10.52 21.08
CA LEU A 133 1.78 -10.76 22.25
C LEU A 133 1.95 -12.23 22.62
N ASN A 134 0.90 -13.07 22.47
CA ASN A 134 1.01 -14.50 22.77
C ASN A 134 1.81 -15.24 21.68
N LEU A 135 1.60 -14.89 20.40
CA LEU A 135 2.39 -15.45 19.29
C LEU A 135 3.86 -15.07 19.41
N LEU A 136 4.17 -13.79 19.66
CA LEU A 136 5.54 -13.31 19.84
C LEU A 136 6.23 -13.99 21.04
N ALA A 137 5.54 -14.12 22.17
CA ALA A 137 6.09 -14.84 23.33
C ALA A 137 6.37 -16.32 23.02
N GLU A 138 5.49 -16.97 22.26
CA GLU A 138 5.66 -18.37 21.90
C GLU A 138 6.76 -18.58 20.84
N LEU A 139 6.91 -17.66 19.88
CA LEU A 139 8.02 -17.63 18.92
C LEU A 139 9.37 -17.50 19.65
N ARG A 140 9.47 -16.55 20.57
CA ARG A 140 10.67 -16.36 21.41
C ARG A 140 11.00 -17.63 22.22
N ARG A 141 9.99 -18.25 22.83
CA ARG A 141 10.17 -19.50 23.61
C ARG A 141 10.71 -20.65 22.77
N ARG A 142 10.35 -20.68 21.47
CA ARG A 142 10.79 -21.70 20.49
C ARG A 142 12.07 -21.33 19.75
N HIS A 143 12.63 -20.16 20.03
CA HIS A 143 13.80 -19.61 19.32
C HIS A 143 13.60 -19.53 17.80
N VAL A 144 12.37 -19.23 17.35
CA VAL A 144 12.06 -18.99 15.94
C VAL A 144 12.60 -17.61 15.56
N ARG A 145 13.40 -17.53 14.50
CA ARG A 145 13.93 -16.28 13.98
C ARG A 145 12.78 -15.34 13.59
N THR A 146 12.66 -14.22 14.28
CA THR A 146 11.49 -13.35 14.19
C THR A 146 11.89 -11.92 13.86
N PHE A 147 11.24 -11.35 12.85
CA PHE A 147 11.56 -10.03 12.33
C PHE A 147 10.32 -9.16 12.23
N ILE A 148 10.47 -7.85 12.45
CA ILE A 148 9.45 -6.88 12.08
C ILE A 148 10.00 -5.98 10.98
N VAL A 149 9.22 -5.73 9.94
CA VAL A 149 9.63 -4.97 8.77
C VAL A 149 8.75 -3.75 8.52
N SER A 150 9.30 -2.71 7.92
CA SER A 150 8.60 -1.46 7.61
C SER A 150 7.94 -0.80 8.84
N ALA A 151 8.51 -1.01 10.03
CA ALA A 151 7.97 -0.47 11.28
C ALA A 151 8.24 1.04 11.43
N ILE A 152 7.29 1.76 12.05
CA ILE A 152 7.45 3.16 12.44
C ILE A 152 7.12 3.30 13.92
N PHE A 153 8.02 3.90 14.68
CA PHE A 153 7.79 4.22 16.08
C PHE A 153 7.65 5.73 16.26
N ARG A 154 6.72 6.13 17.13
CA ARG A 154 6.43 7.54 17.43
C ARG A 154 6.45 7.74 18.93
N ARG A 155 6.84 8.93 19.41
CA ARG A 155 6.90 9.26 20.84
C ARG A 155 5.60 9.01 21.61
N ASN A 156 4.46 9.14 20.96
CA ASN A 156 3.15 8.89 21.56
C ASN A 156 2.73 7.42 21.56
N SER A 157 3.51 6.51 20.95
CA SER A 157 3.21 5.08 20.95
C SER A 157 3.28 4.48 22.36
N VAL A 158 2.52 3.41 22.59
CA VAL A 158 2.40 2.71 23.88
C VAL A 158 3.74 2.25 24.44
N PHE A 159 4.70 1.95 23.60
CA PHE A 159 6.05 1.50 23.99
C PHE A 159 6.80 2.52 24.86
N PHE A 160 6.57 3.82 24.64
CA PHE A 160 7.24 4.94 25.34
C PHE A 160 6.42 5.45 26.53
N ARG A 161 5.30 4.79 26.87
CA ARG A 161 4.48 5.15 28.01
C ARG A 161 4.94 4.39 29.27
N PRO A 162 4.75 4.92 30.51
CA PRO A 162 5.10 4.21 31.74
C PRO A 162 4.46 2.83 31.84
N TYR A 163 3.22 2.69 31.37
CA TYR A 163 2.46 1.42 31.36
C TYR A 163 2.78 0.50 30.16
N GLY A 164 3.74 0.87 29.32
CA GLY A 164 4.09 0.14 28.09
C GLY A 164 4.96 -1.10 28.28
N GLY A 165 5.23 -1.55 29.54
CA GLY A 165 6.17 -2.64 29.81
C GLY A 165 5.89 -3.94 29.05
N MET A 166 4.62 -4.36 29.00
CA MET A 166 4.21 -5.56 28.26
C MET A 166 4.49 -5.46 26.75
N TRP A 167 4.30 -4.27 26.19
CA TRP A 167 4.59 -4.02 24.78
C TRP A 167 6.09 -3.94 24.50
N ARG A 168 6.89 -3.38 25.44
CA ARG A 168 8.35 -3.41 25.33
C ARG A 168 8.88 -4.85 25.35
N GLN A 169 8.34 -5.70 26.23
CA GLN A 169 8.70 -7.11 26.26
C GLN A 169 8.40 -7.83 24.92
N ALA A 170 7.36 -7.44 24.22
CA ALA A 170 7.07 -8.00 22.88
C ALA A 170 8.15 -7.64 21.85
N LEU A 171 8.76 -6.45 21.95
CA LEU A 171 9.87 -6.06 21.08
C LEU A 171 11.11 -6.94 21.23
N GLU A 172 11.33 -7.49 22.42
CA GLU A 172 12.43 -8.43 22.69
C GLU A 172 12.31 -9.78 21.96
N SER A 173 11.14 -10.03 21.33
CA SER A 173 10.92 -11.24 20.53
C SER A 173 11.45 -11.13 19.09
N PHE A 174 11.90 -9.95 18.69
CA PHE A 174 12.44 -9.74 17.36
C PHE A 174 13.97 -9.79 17.35
N ASP A 175 14.55 -10.60 16.47
CA ASP A 175 15.99 -10.64 16.24
C ASP A 175 16.48 -9.33 15.62
N VAL A 176 15.73 -8.77 14.65
CA VAL A 176 15.97 -7.44 14.10
C VAL A 176 14.65 -6.68 13.92
N LEU A 177 14.66 -5.40 14.31
CA LEU A 177 13.57 -4.47 14.04
C LEU A 177 13.96 -3.59 12.84
N PHE A 178 13.41 -3.89 11.65
CA PHE A 178 13.61 -3.06 10.46
C PHE A 178 12.63 -1.89 10.47
N VAL A 179 13.16 -0.70 10.68
CA VAL A 179 12.39 0.54 10.75
C VAL A 179 12.52 1.38 9.50
N GLN A 180 11.53 2.26 9.27
CA GLN A 180 11.50 3.10 8.08
C GLN A 180 12.42 4.31 8.14
N ASN A 181 12.81 4.77 9.35
CA ASN A 181 13.54 6.02 9.50
C ASN A 181 14.41 6.06 10.77
N GLU A 182 15.38 6.98 10.77
CA GLU A 182 16.30 7.22 11.89
C GLU A 182 15.59 7.67 13.18
N GLU A 183 14.46 8.37 13.09
CA GLU A 183 13.70 8.78 14.28
C GLU A 183 13.20 7.56 15.05
N SER A 184 12.64 6.56 14.35
CA SER A 184 12.22 5.30 14.96
C SER A 184 13.37 4.57 15.62
N LYS A 185 14.55 4.51 14.98
CA LYS A 185 15.76 3.92 15.54
C LYS A 185 16.20 4.64 16.82
N LYS A 186 16.27 5.96 16.78
CA LYS A 186 16.62 6.78 17.96
C LYS A 186 15.64 6.57 19.12
N LEU A 187 14.34 6.50 18.83
CA LEU A 187 13.32 6.24 19.85
C LEU A 187 13.51 4.86 20.49
N LEU A 188 13.74 3.81 19.70
CA LEU A 188 13.96 2.45 20.23
C LEU A 188 15.27 2.36 21.05
N ALA A 189 16.31 3.07 20.64
CA ALA A 189 17.56 3.17 21.42
C ALA A 189 17.32 3.76 22.83
N THR A 190 16.36 4.67 23.02
CA THR A 190 15.99 5.18 24.37
C THR A 190 15.38 4.11 25.29
N LEU A 191 14.94 2.98 24.71
CA LEU A 191 14.41 1.81 25.43
C LEU A 191 15.45 0.68 25.57
N GLY A 192 16.69 0.90 25.08
CA GLY A 192 17.77 -0.08 25.16
C GLY A 192 17.81 -1.09 24.01
N PHE A 193 17.05 -0.87 22.93
CA PHE A 193 17.11 -1.74 21.75
C PHE A 193 18.22 -1.27 20.80
N ASP A 194 19.19 -2.14 20.54
CA ASP A 194 20.33 -1.95 19.61
C ASP A 194 20.18 -2.76 18.31
N ASN A 195 19.35 -3.81 18.34
CA ASN A 195 19.02 -4.65 17.18
C ASN A 195 18.07 -3.96 16.18
N VAL A 196 18.25 -2.66 15.95
CA VAL A 196 17.40 -1.83 15.09
C VAL A 196 18.15 -1.40 13.85
N LEU A 197 17.62 -1.76 12.68
CA LEU A 197 18.18 -1.41 11.38
C LEU A 197 17.23 -0.51 10.58
N VAL A 198 17.72 0.61 10.10
CA VAL A 198 16.94 1.48 9.20
C VAL A 198 17.03 0.92 7.79
N ALA A 199 15.96 0.26 7.37
CA ALA A 199 15.85 -0.29 6.01
C ALA A 199 15.08 0.61 5.04
N GLY A 200 14.14 1.42 5.55
CA GLY A 200 13.25 2.23 4.73
C GLY A 200 11.85 1.61 4.57
N ASP A 201 11.09 2.14 3.63
CA ASP A 201 9.73 1.68 3.32
C ASP A 201 9.72 0.90 2.00
N THR A 202 9.37 -0.37 2.07
CA THR A 202 9.32 -1.28 0.92
C THR A 202 8.31 -0.88 -0.17
N ARG A 203 7.39 0.07 0.11
CA ARG A 203 6.51 0.65 -0.91
C ARG A 203 7.28 1.36 -2.02
N PHE A 204 8.45 1.94 -1.74
CA PHE A 204 9.28 2.56 -2.77
C PHE A 204 9.85 1.52 -3.73
N ASP A 205 10.26 0.35 -3.23
CA ASP A 205 10.70 -0.76 -4.06
C ASP A 205 9.55 -1.26 -4.94
N ARG A 206 8.35 -1.37 -4.34
CA ARG A 206 7.14 -1.83 -5.03
C ARG A 206 6.77 -0.93 -6.21
N VAL A 207 6.68 0.38 -6.00
CA VAL A 207 6.32 1.31 -7.09
C VAL A 207 7.42 1.38 -8.15
N ALA A 208 8.68 1.24 -7.77
CA ALA A 208 9.79 1.17 -8.73
C ALA A 208 9.74 -0.12 -9.59
N GLU A 209 9.36 -1.25 -8.99
CA GLU A 209 9.15 -2.49 -9.72
C GLU A 209 7.98 -2.39 -10.69
N ILE A 210 6.84 -1.86 -10.23
CA ILE A 210 5.67 -1.61 -11.07
C ILE A 210 6.03 -0.69 -12.24
N ALA A 211 6.78 0.38 -11.99
CA ALA A 211 7.20 1.31 -13.03
C ALA A 211 8.14 0.65 -14.07
N ARG A 212 9.04 -0.22 -13.62
CA ARG A 212 9.91 -1.00 -14.53
C ARG A 212 9.14 -2.04 -15.35
N ALA A 213 8.10 -2.62 -14.76
CA ALA A 213 7.22 -3.59 -15.41
C ALA A 213 6.04 -2.95 -16.17
N ALA A 214 5.97 -1.61 -16.23
CA ALA A 214 4.91 -0.88 -16.93
C ALA A 214 4.86 -1.30 -18.40
N ARG A 215 3.66 -1.71 -18.82
CA ARG A 215 3.44 -2.21 -20.18
C ARG A 215 2.98 -1.09 -21.08
N ARG A 216 3.37 -1.18 -22.35
CA ARG A 216 2.78 -0.34 -23.37
C ARG A 216 1.29 -0.67 -23.53
N ILE A 217 0.47 0.40 -23.62
CA ILE A 217 -0.99 0.31 -23.78
C ILE A 217 -1.34 1.05 -25.06
N ASP A 218 -1.52 0.31 -26.16
CA ASP A 218 -1.74 0.88 -27.49
C ASP A 218 -2.92 1.84 -27.56
N LEU A 219 -4.00 1.59 -26.81
CA LEU A 219 -5.14 2.50 -26.74
C LEU A 219 -4.77 3.86 -26.13
N ILE A 220 -3.92 3.85 -25.10
CA ILE A 220 -3.45 5.10 -24.46
C ILE A 220 -2.48 5.84 -25.38
N ASP A 221 -1.55 5.13 -26.03
CA ASP A 221 -0.65 5.72 -27.03
C ASP A 221 -1.42 6.44 -28.12
N ARG A 222 -2.40 5.77 -28.71
CA ARG A 222 -3.21 6.30 -29.80
C ARG A 222 -4.13 7.44 -29.34
N PHE A 223 -4.68 7.34 -28.14
CA PHE A 223 -5.50 8.41 -27.55
C PHE A 223 -4.67 9.66 -27.28
N LYS A 224 -3.49 9.49 -26.71
CA LYS A 224 -2.56 10.57 -26.40
C LYS A 224 -2.04 11.24 -27.68
N GLY A 225 -1.61 10.44 -28.68
CA GLY A 225 -0.91 10.95 -29.85
C GLY A 225 0.28 11.82 -29.45
N ASP A 226 0.43 12.98 -30.08
CA ASP A 226 1.50 13.96 -29.81
C ASP A 226 1.17 14.91 -28.64
N ALA A 227 -0.05 14.84 -28.09
CA ALA A 227 -0.47 15.73 -27.03
C ALA A 227 0.22 15.38 -25.68
N ARG A 228 0.37 16.39 -24.82
CA ARG A 228 0.71 16.16 -23.41
C ARG A 228 -0.47 15.53 -22.68
N LEU A 229 -0.18 14.65 -21.71
CA LEU A 229 -1.20 13.89 -20.99
C LEU A 229 -1.20 14.25 -19.50
N PHE A 230 -2.38 14.57 -18.99
CA PHE A 230 -2.65 14.68 -17.55
C PHE A 230 -3.33 13.40 -17.06
N VAL A 231 -2.78 12.74 -16.04
CA VAL A 231 -3.36 11.51 -15.47
C VAL A 231 -3.83 11.75 -14.05
N ALA A 232 -5.12 11.53 -13.82
CA ALA A 232 -5.74 11.62 -12.50
C ALA A 232 -6.16 10.23 -12.02
N GLY A 233 -5.54 9.76 -10.93
CA GLY A 233 -5.78 8.41 -10.40
C GLY A 233 -6.59 8.40 -9.12
N SER A 234 -7.45 7.39 -8.96
CA SER A 234 -8.26 7.14 -7.76
C SER A 234 -9.11 8.34 -7.35
N THR A 235 -9.75 8.98 -8.32
CA THR A 235 -10.54 10.21 -8.13
C THR A 235 -11.88 9.95 -7.47
N TRP A 236 -12.38 10.96 -6.77
CA TRP A 236 -13.72 11.03 -6.20
C TRP A 236 -14.46 12.26 -6.72
N GLY A 237 -15.77 12.38 -6.46
CA GLY A 237 -16.59 13.47 -7.00
C GLY A 237 -15.96 14.88 -6.87
N PRO A 238 -15.52 15.30 -5.67
CA PRO A 238 -14.88 16.62 -5.53
C PRO A 238 -13.58 16.79 -6.33
N ASP A 239 -12.77 15.70 -6.49
CA ASP A 239 -11.58 15.74 -7.33
C ASP A 239 -11.96 15.92 -8.81
N GLU A 240 -13.01 15.21 -9.26
CA GLU A 240 -13.49 15.19 -10.64
C GLU A 240 -14.03 16.53 -11.09
N GLU A 241 -14.72 17.27 -10.21
CA GLU A 241 -15.19 18.63 -10.48
C GLU A 241 -14.05 19.59 -10.85
N LEU A 242 -12.94 19.52 -10.11
CA LEU A 242 -11.75 20.32 -10.42
C LEU A 242 -11.09 19.91 -11.74
N LEU A 243 -10.99 18.58 -11.98
CA LEU A 243 -10.32 18.02 -13.14
C LEU A 243 -11.07 18.26 -14.44
N ILE A 244 -12.41 18.18 -14.43
CA ILE A 244 -13.23 18.51 -15.60
C ILE A 244 -13.09 19.98 -15.97
N ARG A 245 -13.12 20.88 -14.98
CA ARG A 245 -12.90 22.30 -15.22
C ARG A 245 -11.50 22.55 -15.79
N LEU A 246 -10.47 21.89 -15.25
CA LEU A 246 -9.11 21.98 -15.78
C LEU A 246 -9.02 21.47 -17.23
N ALA A 247 -9.67 20.35 -17.55
CA ALA A 247 -9.73 19.82 -18.91
C ALA A 247 -10.44 20.79 -19.85
N ASN A 248 -11.60 21.30 -19.46
CA ASN A 248 -12.39 22.23 -20.27
C ASN A 248 -11.66 23.55 -20.56
N ASP A 249 -10.80 24.02 -19.67
CA ASP A 249 -10.02 25.25 -19.81
C ASP A 249 -8.69 25.03 -20.58
N ASN A 250 -8.30 23.76 -20.86
CA ASN A 250 -7.05 23.39 -21.54
C ASN A 250 -7.33 22.36 -22.68
N PRO A 251 -8.00 22.74 -23.75
CA PRO A 251 -8.45 21.82 -24.79
C PRO A 251 -7.32 21.13 -25.58
N GLU A 252 -6.10 21.65 -25.54
CA GLU A 252 -4.90 21.09 -26.16
C GLU A 252 -4.30 19.91 -25.40
N ILE A 253 -4.73 19.70 -24.16
CA ILE A 253 -4.20 18.65 -23.26
C ILE A 253 -5.18 17.46 -23.22
N LYS A 254 -4.64 16.27 -23.31
CA LYS A 254 -5.41 15.03 -23.08
C LYS A 254 -5.44 14.67 -21.61
N PHE A 255 -6.56 14.10 -21.18
CA PHE A 255 -6.73 13.67 -19.78
C PHE A 255 -7.09 12.19 -19.72
N VAL A 256 -6.49 11.46 -18.76
CA VAL A 256 -7.00 10.17 -18.32
C VAL A 256 -7.44 10.31 -16.86
N ILE A 257 -8.72 10.04 -16.61
CA ILE A 257 -9.32 10.08 -15.26
C ILE A 257 -9.71 8.66 -14.89
N ALA A 258 -9.15 8.17 -13.77
CA ALA A 258 -9.44 6.86 -13.22
C ALA A 258 -10.23 7.01 -11.90
N PRO A 259 -11.56 6.90 -11.92
CA PRO A 259 -12.37 6.94 -10.72
C PRO A 259 -11.99 5.82 -9.74
N HIS A 260 -12.07 6.11 -8.43
CA HIS A 260 -11.81 5.09 -7.40
C HIS A 260 -12.90 4.00 -7.37
N GLU A 261 -14.13 4.39 -7.63
CA GLU A 261 -15.28 3.51 -7.74
C GLU A 261 -15.90 3.63 -9.13
N MET A 262 -16.25 2.49 -9.73
CA MET A 262 -16.88 2.42 -11.06
C MET A 262 -18.39 2.61 -10.95
N ASP A 263 -18.82 3.83 -10.57
CA ASP A 263 -20.21 4.22 -10.51
C ASP A 263 -20.68 4.76 -11.85
N GLU A 264 -21.72 4.15 -12.44
CA GLU A 264 -22.23 4.51 -13.76
C GLU A 264 -22.78 5.94 -13.82
N GLY A 265 -23.42 6.41 -12.74
CA GLY A 265 -23.95 7.78 -12.66
C GLY A 265 -22.81 8.82 -12.69
N ARG A 266 -21.72 8.56 -11.97
CA ARG A 266 -20.54 9.42 -11.96
C ARG A 266 -19.84 9.42 -13.31
N ILE A 267 -19.66 8.25 -13.91
CA ILE A 267 -19.05 8.14 -15.25
C ILE A 267 -19.90 8.90 -16.30
N ALA A 268 -21.21 8.76 -16.26
CA ALA A 268 -22.12 9.50 -17.16
C ALA A 268 -21.99 11.02 -16.96
N ARG A 269 -21.88 11.48 -15.70
CA ARG A 269 -21.65 12.90 -15.37
C ARG A 269 -20.31 13.39 -15.93
N LEU A 270 -19.22 12.66 -15.74
CA LEU A 270 -17.89 12.99 -16.27
C LEU A 270 -17.96 13.18 -17.81
N ILE A 271 -18.67 12.28 -18.51
CA ILE A 271 -18.84 12.37 -19.97
C ILE A 271 -19.63 13.60 -20.35
N ALA A 272 -20.74 13.89 -19.66
CA ALA A 272 -21.64 14.98 -19.99
C ALA A 272 -21.02 16.37 -19.76
N GLU A 273 -20.21 16.52 -18.71
CA GLU A 273 -19.60 17.80 -18.31
C GLU A 273 -18.31 18.12 -19.07
N THR A 274 -17.73 17.14 -19.82
CA THR A 274 -16.50 17.35 -20.60
C THR A 274 -16.83 17.96 -21.97
N ARG A 275 -16.47 19.25 -22.17
CA ARG A 275 -16.75 19.99 -23.45
C ARG A 275 -16.01 19.40 -24.63
N GLY A 276 -14.74 19.02 -24.50
CA GLY A 276 -13.94 18.36 -25.52
C GLY A 276 -14.33 16.90 -25.80
N GLY A 277 -15.39 16.41 -25.17
CA GLY A 277 -15.89 15.04 -25.25
C GLY A 277 -15.02 14.04 -24.53
N ALA A 278 -15.68 13.03 -23.95
CA ALA A 278 -15.04 11.94 -23.22
C ALA A 278 -15.42 10.58 -23.81
N LEU A 279 -14.62 9.56 -23.49
CA LEU A 279 -14.89 8.15 -23.78
C LEU A 279 -14.47 7.28 -22.60
N ARG A 280 -15.05 6.07 -22.57
CA ARG A 280 -14.68 5.03 -21.59
C ARG A 280 -13.62 4.11 -22.21
N TYR A 281 -12.61 3.79 -21.44
CA TYR A 281 -11.55 2.88 -21.88
C TYR A 281 -12.12 1.50 -22.27
N THR A 282 -13.04 0.93 -21.47
CA THR A 282 -13.64 -0.39 -21.73
C THR A 282 -14.52 -0.43 -22.99
N GLN A 283 -14.97 0.72 -23.50
CA GLN A 283 -15.75 0.82 -24.75
C GLN A 283 -14.86 1.05 -25.97
N CYS A 284 -13.55 1.27 -25.78
CA CYS A 284 -12.62 1.45 -26.87
C CYS A 284 -12.17 0.12 -27.47
N THR A 285 -12.04 0.07 -28.77
CA THR A 285 -11.49 -1.06 -29.53
C THR A 285 -10.19 -0.66 -30.23
N PRO A 286 -9.40 -1.59 -30.77
CA PRO A 286 -8.25 -1.26 -31.60
C PRO A 286 -8.56 -0.39 -32.80
N HIS A 287 -9.83 -0.28 -33.21
CA HIS A 287 -10.28 0.55 -34.34
C HIS A 287 -10.94 1.86 -33.91
N THR A 288 -11.06 2.15 -32.63
CA THR A 288 -11.67 3.38 -32.13
C THR A 288 -10.94 4.61 -32.68
N ALA A 289 -11.67 5.49 -33.34
CA ALA A 289 -11.19 6.81 -33.74
C ALA A 289 -11.39 7.77 -32.56
N PHE A 290 -10.31 8.31 -32.04
CA PHE A 290 -10.37 9.21 -30.88
C PHE A 290 -10.77 10.63 -31.27
N GLY A 291 -10.45 11.08 -32.51
CA GLY A 291 -10.83 12.41 -33.01
C GLY A 291 -10.48 13.53 -32.01
N PRO A 292 -11.40 14.49 -31.81
CA PRO A 292 -11.19 15.59 -30.88
C PRO A 292 -11.41 15.21 -29.40
N LYS A 293 -11.69 13.92 -29.08
CA LYS A 293 -11.97 13.50 -27.71
C LYS A 293 -10.80 13.82 -26.78
N GLN A 294 -11.11 14.56 -25.72
CA GLN A 294 -10.10 15.11 -24.80
C GLN A 294 -9.88 14.25 -23.58
N VAL A 295 -10.93 13.61 -23.04
CA VAL A 295 -10.87 12.85 -21.80
C VAL A 295 -11.10 11.37 -22.06
N MET A 296 -10.26 10.52 -21.49
CA MET A 296 -10.51 9.07 -21.39
C MET A 296 -10.76 8.71 -19.93
N ILE A 297 -11.89 8.10 -19.66
CA ILE A 297 -12.23 7.56 -18.34
C ILE A 297 -11.69 6.14 -18.28
N LEU A 298 -10.74 5.91 -17.39
CA LEU A 298 -10.14 4.59 -17.16
C LEU A 298 -11.03 3.77 -16.22
N ASP A 299 -12.06 3.18 -16.77
CA ASP A 299 -13.08 2.41 -16.06
C ASP A 299 -12.73 0.92 -15.92
N THR A 300 -11.47 0.65 -15.60
CA THR A 300 -10.95 -0.70 -15.34
C THR A 300 -9.84 -0.66 -14.29
N VAL A 301 -9.61 -1.79 -13.62
CA VAL A 301 -8.58 -1.90 -12.59
C VAL A 301 -7.27 -2.46 -13.16
N GLY A 302 -6.14 -2.11 -12.52
CA GLY A 302 -4.83 -2.70 -12.82
C GLY A 302 -4.02 -2.02 -13.91
N LEU A 303 -4.56 -1.01 -14.62
CA LEU A 303 -3.85 -0.30 -15.68
C LEU A 303 -3.26 1.05 -15.25
N LEU A 304 -3.82 1.69 -14.21
CA LEU A 304 -3.47 3.05 -13.80
C LEU A 304 -1.97 3.26 -13.62
N ALA A 305 -1.30 2.32 -12.97
CA ALA A 305 0.14 2.40 -12.75
C ALA A 305 0.95 2.45 -14.06
N SER A 306 0.53 1.71 -15.11
CA SER A 306 1.16 1.80 -16.43
C SER A 306 0.80 3.08 -17.17
N VAL A 307 -0.42 3.60 -16.95
CA VAL A 307 -0.89 4.85 -17.59
C VAL A 307 -0.10 6.07 -17.09
N TYR A 308 0.37 6.07 -15.83
CA TYR A 308 1.26 7.13 -15.36
C TYR A 308 2.55 7.26 -16.19
N GLY A 309 3.02 6.18 -16.81
CA GLY A 309 4.18 6.21 -17.71
C GLY A 309 4.01 7.08 -18.97
N TYR A 310 2.78 7.46 -19.33
CA TYR A 310 2.48 8.34 -20.47
C TYR A 310 2.26 9.80 -20.07
N ALA A 311 2.16 10.06 -18.76
CA ALA A 311 1.75 11.36 -18.25
C ALA A 311 2.87 12.40 -18.25
N THR A 312 2.47 13.65 -18.32
CA THR A 312 3.32 14.81 -18.05
C THR A 312 3.04 15.36 -16.65
N TRP A 313 1.80 15.31 -16.21
CA TRP A 313 1.34 15.75 -14.89
C TRP A 313 0.40 14.72 -14.28
N SER A 314 0.27 14.76 -12.97
CA SER A 314 -0.61 13.83 -12.27
C SER A 314 -1.43 14.49 -11.17
N TYR A 315 -2.58 13.88 -10.90
CA TYR A 315 -3.40 14.15 -9.72
C TYR A 315 -3.71 12.84 -9.00
N VAL A 316 -3.68 12.86 -7.66
CA VAL A 316 -4.03 11.70 -6.84
C VAL A 316 -5.24 12.04 -5.96
N GLY A 317 -6.34 11.35 -6.21
CA GLY A 317 -7.62 11.61 -5.58
C GLY A 317 -7.72 11.15 -4.13
N GLY A 318 -8.88 11.43 -3.53
CA GLY A 318 -9.25 11.08 -2.17
C GLY A 318 -8.96 12.14 -1.11
N GLY A 319 -8.22 13.18 -1.46
CA GLY A 319 -7.78 14.20 -0.53
C GLY A 319 -8.88 15.13 -0.01
N PHE A 320 -10.06 15.15 -0.60
CA PHE A 320 -11.24 15.84 -0.06
C PHE A 320 -12.06 14.97 0.88
N GLY A 321 -11.75 13.68 0.97
CA GLY A 321 -12.42 12.72 1.86
C GLY A 321 -11.53 12.29 3.03
N VAL A 322 -11.40 10.99 3.24
CA VAL A 322 -10.67 10.37 4.37
C VAL A 322 -9.15 10.48 4.24
N GLY A 323 -8.63 10.81 3.06
CA GLY A 323 -7.20 10.98 2.76
C GLY A 323 -6.85 10.55 1.35
N ILE A 324 -5.71 11.04 0.87
CA ILE A 324 -5.20 10.78 -0.46
C ILE A 324 -4.84 9.29 -0.66
N HIS A 325 -4.86 8.87 -1.91
CA HIS A 325 -4.33 7.57 -2.33
C HIS A 325 -2.79 7.61 -2.49
N ASN A 326 -2.22 6.58 -3.11
CA ASN A 326 -0.77 6.40 -3.19
C ASN A 326 -0.10 7.38 -4.18
N THR A 327 0.58 8.41 -3.65
CA THR A 327 1.31 9.39 -4.46
C THR A 327 2.61 8.84 -5.05
N LEU A 328 3.17 7.77 -4.48
CA LEU A 328 4.42 7.18 -4.95
C LEU A 328 4.29 6.56 -6.33
N GLU A 329 3.10 6.09 -6.71
CA GLU A 329 2.86 5.51 -8.04
C GLU A 329 3.10 6.54 -9.15
N ALA A 330 2.62 7.77 -8.97
CA ALA A 330 2.86 8.86 -9.91
C ALA A 330 4.30 9.40 -9.80
N ALA A 331 4.78 9.65 -8.58
CA ALA A 331 6.09 10.24 -8.34
C ALA A 331 7.26 9.36 -8.84
N THR A 332 7.09 8.02 -8.88
CA THR A 332 8.14 7.10 -9.38
C THR A 332 8.41 7.25 -10.89
N PHE A 333 7.43 7.77 -11.64
CA PHE A 333 7.62 8.14 -13.04
C PHE A 333 8.22 9.55 -13.22
N GLY A 334 8.45 10.27 -12.12
CA GLY A 334 8.94 11.64 -12.14
C GLY A 334 7.83 12.65 -12.46
N LEU A 335 6.59 12.36 -12.10
CA LEU A 335 5.48 13.27 -12.37
C LEU A 335 5.33 14.29 -11.23
N PRO A 336 5.12 15.59 -11.55
CA PRO A 336 4.55 16.53 -10.61
C PRO A 336 3.18 16.04 -10.16
N VAL A 337 2.89 16.13 -8.84
CA VAL A 337 1.67 15.56 -8.26
C VAL A 337 0.83 16.63 -7.57
N ALA A 338 -0.44 16.77 -7.95
CA ALA A 338 -1.42 17.50 -7.15
C ALA A 338 -2.36 16.55 -6.41
N PHE A 339 -2.94 17.00 -5.30
CA PHE A 339 -3.93 16.25 -4.52
C PHE A 339 -4.68 17.18 -3.55
N GLY A 340 -5.82 16.72 -3.03
CA GLY A 340 -6.63 17.47 -2.09
C GLY A 340 -6.01 17.61 -0.68
N PRO A 341 -6.67 18.38 0.25
CA PRO A 341 -6.05 18.87 1.48
C PRO A 341 -5.77 17.82 2.57
N ASN A 342 -6.45 16.66 2.55
CA ASN A 342 -6.31 15.64 3.60
C ASN A 342 -5.13 14.68 3.37
N TYR A 343 -3.91 15.19 3.34
CA TYR A 343 -2.68 14.42 3.11
C TYR A 343 -1.75 14.31 4.33
N GLY A 344 -2.04 15.00 5.43
CA GLY A 344 -1.14 15.13 6.58
C GLY A 344 -0.69 13.82 7.24
N LYS A 345 -1.41 12.72 7.04
CA LYS A 345 -1.05 11.38 7.55
C LYS A 345 0.03 10.69 6.71
N PHE A 346 0.25 11.12 5.48
CA PHE A 346 1.12 10.50 4.49
C PHE A 346 2.47 11.23 4.44
N LYS A 347 3.51 10.56 4.95
CA LYS A 347 4.84 11.15 5.04
C LYS A 347 5.37 11.53 3.66
N GLU A 348 5.25 10.62 2.71
CA GLU A 348 5.69 10.79 1.32
C GLU A 348 5.06 12.01 0.64
N ALA A 349 3.78 12.26 0.87
CA ALA A 349 3.10 13.43 0.31
C ALA A 349 3.62 14.74 0.95
N ARG A 350 3.84 14.75 2.26
CA ARG A 350 4.43 15.91 2.96
C ARG A 350 5.84 16.21 2.46
N ASP A 351 6.66 15.16 2.32
CA ASP A 351 8.02 15.28 1.82
C ASP A 351 8.03 15.84 0.39
N LEU A 352 7.20 15.31 -0.50
CA LEU A 352 7.06 15.80 -1.89
C LEU A 352 6.59 17.26 -1.96
N VAL A 353 5.66 17.67 -1.07
CA VAL A 353 5.24 19.09 -0.97
C VAL A 353 6.39 19.96 -0.50
N THR A 354 7.10 19.55 0.54
CA THR A 354 8.25 20.30 1.08
C THR A 354 9.38 20.46 0.05
N LEU A 355 9.60 19.43 -0.76
CA LEU A 355 10.60 19.43 -1.83
C LEU A 355 10.17 20.19 -3.09
N GLY A 356 8.89 20.57 -3.19
CA GLY A 356 8.33 21.28 -4.34
C GLY A 356 7.97 20.37 -5.53
N ALA A 357 7.90 19.05 -5.34
CA ALA A 357 7.47 18.08 -6.35
C ALA A 357 5.96 17.84 -6.35
N ALA A 358 5.26 18.21 -5.27
CA ALA A 358 3.82 18.08 -5.17
C ALA A 358 3.17 19.34 -4.60
N ARG A 359 1.84 19.45 -4.82
CA ARG A 359 1.02 20.54 -4.26
C ARG A 359 -0.30 20.00 -3.71
N SER A 360 -0.65 20.42 -2.51
CA SER A 360 -2.02 20.25 -2.01
C SER A 360 -2.87 21.41 -2.51
N VAL A 361 -4.07 21.10 -3.01
CA VAL A 361 -5.00 22.07 -3.58
C VAL A 361 -6.37 21.93 -2.93
N GLY A 362 -6.98 23.03 -2.53
CA GLY A 362 -8.30 23.07 -1.91
C GLY A 362 -9.43 23.43 -2.86
N ASN A 363 -9.11 23.99 -4.03
CA ASN A 363 -10.08 24.48 -5.02
C ASN A 363 -9.44 24.54 -6.41
N TYR A 364 -10.26 24.91 -7.41
CA TYR A 364 -9.82 25.01 -8.79
C TYR A 364 -8.74 26.08 -9.01
N GLU A 365 -8.89 27.23 -8.39
CA GLU A 365 -7.96 28.34 -8.49
C GLU A 365 -6.55 27.94 -8.04
N GLU A 366 -6.44 27.17 -6.98
CA GLU A 366 -5.16 26.62 -6.50
C GLU A 366 -4.60 25.54 -7.42
N LEU A 367 -5.47 24.66 -7.96
CA LEU A 367 -5.06 23.67 -8.94
C LEU A 367 -4.52 24.32 -10.22
N ASN A 368 -5.22 25.31 -10.74
CA ASN A 368 -4.81 26.05 -11.95
C ASN A 368 -3.52 26.86 -11.69
N ALA A 369 -3.40 27.49 -10.55
CA ALA A 369 -2.18 28.24 -10.16
C ALA A 369 -0.94 27.32 -10.04
N TRP A 370 -1.12 26.06 -9.64
CA TRP A 370 -0.05 25.05 -9.65
C TRP A 370 0.24 24.55 -11.07
N PHE A 371 -0.79 24.36 -11.87
CA PHE A 371 -0.71 23.72 -13.19
C PHE A 371 -0.09 24.64 -14.24
N VAL A 372 -0.51 25.92 -14.32
CA VAL A 372 -0.10 26.85 -15.37
C VAL A 372 1.43 27.02 -15.45
N PRO A 373 2.19 27.25 -14.35
CA PRO A 373 3.65 27.30 -14.44
C PRO A 373 4.30 26.00 -14.95
N LEU A 374 3.74 24.84 -14.61
CA LEU A 374 4.23 23.55 -15.07
C LEU A 374 3.89 23.28 -16.56
N ARG A 375 2.79 23.87 -17.05
CA ARG A 375 2.40 23.78 -18.47
C ARG A 375 3.26 24.68 -19.35
N ASP A 376 3.49 25.90 -18.91
CA ASP A 376 4.06 26.99 -19.74
C ASP A 376 5.58 27.11 -19.63
N ASN A 377 6.19 26.55 -18.59
CA ASN A 377 7.64 26.61 -18.36
C ASN A 377 8.25 25.20 -18.30
N GLU A 378 8.87 24.80 -19.39
CA GLU A 378 9.49 23.47 -19.53
C GLU A 378 10.62 23.23 -18.53
N GLU A 379 11.44 24.24 -18.22
CA GLU A 379 12.52 24.13 -17.24
C GLU A 379 11.97 23.87 -15.84
N PHE A 380 10.90 24.57 -15.47
CA PHE A 380 10.22 24.37 -14.19
C PHE A 380 9.58 22.97 -14.10
N LEU A 381 8.96 22.50 -15.18
CA LEU A 381 8.41 21.16 -15.28
C LEU A 381 9.51 20.12 -15.06
N GLN A 382 10.60 20.19 -15.82
CA GLN A 382 11.70 19.22 -15.75
C GLN A 382 12.36 19.21 -14.37
N ARG A 383 12.54 20.38 -13.75
CA ARG A 383 13.07 20.50 -12.38
C ARG A 383 12.14 19.80 -11.39
N THR A 384 10.83 20.05 -11.45
CA THR A 384 9.84 19.46 -10.56
C THR A 384 9.78 17.94 -10.75
N SER A 385 9.79 17.49 -11.99
CA SER A 385 9.82 16.07 -12.37
C SER A 385 11.06 15.35 -11.84
N ARG A 386 12.23 15.99 -11.93
CA ARG A 386 13.48 15.46 -11.39
C ARG A 386 13.41 15.28 -9.88
N ILE A 387 12.86 16.27 -9.16
CA ILE A 387 12.69 16.18 -7.70
C ILE A 387 11.82 15.00 -7.32
N ALA A 388 10.68 14.78 -8.00
CA ALA A 388 9.80 13.64 -7.76
C ALA A 388 10.53 12.31 -7.98
N LYS A 389 11.27 12.19 -9.09
CA LYS A 389 12.03 11.00 -9.46
C LYS A 389 13.14 10.70 -8.47
N ASP A 390 13.94 11.72 -8.12
CA ASP A 390 15.05 11.60 -7.18
C ASP A 390 14.57 11.18 -5.79
N TYR A 391 13.45 11.76 -5.33
CA TYR A 391 12.86 11.39 -4.05
C TYR A 391 12.53 9.89 -4.02
N THR A 392 11.83 9.38 -5.01
CA THR A 392 11.45 7.96 -5.04
C THR A 392 12.67 7.06 -5.21
N THR A 393 13.64 7.43 -6.03
CA THR A 393 14.86 6.63 -6.28
C THR A 393 15.73 6.51 -5.03
N ARG A 394 15.92 7.58 -4.28
CA ARG A 394 16.76 7.59 -3.06
C ARG A 394 16.18 6.76 -1.91
N HIS A 395 14.88 6.50 -1.92
CA HIS A 395 14.21 5.73 -0.86
C HIS A 395 14.03 4.24 -1.21
N GLN A 396 14.52 3.78 -2.38
CA GLN A 396 14.53 2.37 -2.78
C GLN A 396 15.63 1.60 -2.05
N GLY A 397 15.50 0.26 -2.04
CA GLY A 397 16.51 -0.66 -1.52
C GLY A 397 16.13 -1.34 -0.21
N ALA A 398 15.02 -0.96 0.41
CA ALA A 398 14.55 -1.53 1.68
C ALA A 398 14.40 -3.05 1.62
N THR A 399 13.77 -3.57 0.58
CA THR A 399 13.56 -5.00 0.35
C THR A 399 14.89 -5.77 0.31
N GLY A 400 15.86 -5.24 -0.43
CA GLY A 400 17.18 -5.87 -0.56
C GLY A 400 17.95 -5.90 0.76
N ILE A 401 17.86 -4.84 1.57
CA ILE A 401 18.47 -4.77 2.91
C ILE A 401 17.82 -5.83 3.81
N ILE A 402 16.49 -5.87 3.88
CA ILE A 402 15.73 -6.79 4.72
C ILE A 402 16.07 -8.24 4.39
N VAL A 403 15.92 -8.65 3.12
CA VAL A 403 16.12 -10.05 2.72
C VAL A 403 17.58 -10.49 2.96
N ARG A 404 18.57 -9.66 2.59
CA ARG A 404 19.98 -9.98 2.88
C ARG A 404 20.22 -10.17 4.37
N THR A 405 19.75 -9.27 5.21
CA THR A 405 19.98 -9.37 6.66
C THR A 405 19.33 -10.62 7.25
N ILE A 406 18.11 -10.98 6.81
CA ILE A 406 17.42 -12.17 7.28
C ILE A 406 18.19 -13.46 6.93
N PHE A 407 18.79 -13.55 5.76
CA PHE A 407 19.45 -14.79 5.28
C PHE A 407 20.98 -14.81 5.35
N GLN A 408 21.60 -13.74 5.81
CA GLN A 408 23.06 -13.70 6.08
C GLN A 408 23.41 -13.90 7.56
N GLN A 409 22.41 -14.01 8.44
CA GLN A 409 22.57 -14.37 9.87
C GLN A 409 22.46 -15.93 10.00
#